data_9419530df2740c04692657825c63001f
#
_entry.id   9419530df2740c04692657825c63001f
#
_cell.length_a   1.000
_cell.length_b   1.000
_cell.length_c   1.000
_cell.angle_alpha   90.00
_cell.angle_beta   90.00
_cell.angle_gamma   90.00
#
_symmetry.space_group_name_H-M   'P 1'
#
loop_
_entity.id
_entity.type
_entity.pdbx_description
1 polymer ?
#
loop_
_entity_poly.entity_id
_entity_poly.type
_entity_poly.pdbx_seq_one_letter_code
_entity_poly.pdbx_strand_id
1 'polypeptide(L)'
;PKEKIKRVEVYDIPPARYRAVECVINIIVSGLDDGYIAGGSLKHAFTTGFGNDEVYASLISGRHKLSLEYTLNYRDYRDRESLAQYSYSLNQQALQLTYSDHDAFGYTTHSPALKYAYVVDERYLWEARLQPRAERRFSDNIGSGLYTADGVAGEKLTTTGRDRTQQFNPSLDLYHWRKLGEKDELSINLVGT
;
A
#
# COMPACT_ATOMS: atom_id res chain seq x y z
N PRO A 1 12.12 -19.53 -16.58
CA PRO A 1 13.19 -20.51 -16.82
C PRO A 1 14.45 -19.77 -17.25
N LYS A 2 15.60 -20.20 -16.77
CA LYS A 2 16.91 -19.56 -17.06
C LYS A 2 17.22 -19.53 -18.56
N GLU A 3 16.71 -20.48 -19.28
CA GLU A 3 16.90 -20.67 -20.74
C GLU A 3 16.25 -19.55 -21.58
N LYS A 4 15.31 -18.80 -21.01
CA LYS A 4 14.66 -17.67 -21.69
C LYS A 4 15.37 -16.32 -21.47
N ILE A 5 16.37 -16.27 -20.61
CA ILE A 5 17.11 -15.02 -20.35
C ILE A 5 18.07 -14.78 -21.52
N LYS A 6 17.84 -13.73 -22.30
CA LYS A 6 18.75 -13.30 -23.38
C LYS A 6 19.92 -12.53 -22.81
N ARG A 7 19.68 -11.60 -21.93
CA ARG A 7 20.71 -10.78 -21.28
C ARG A 7 20.20 -10.14 -20.00
N VAL A 8 21.13 -9.72 -19.16
CA VAL A 8 20.88 -8.92 -17.96
C VAL A 8 21.61 -7.60 -18.17
N GLU A 9 20.88 -6.50 -18.01
CA GLU A 9 21.41 -5.15 -18.06
C GLU A 9 21.41 -4.56 -16.65
N VAL A 10 22.51 -3.94 -16.26
CA VAL A 10 22.65 -3.27 -14.98
C VAL A 10 22.81 -1.78 -15.25
N TYR A 11 21.95 -0.96 -14.70
CA TYR A 11 21.99 0.48 -14.81
C TYR A 11 22.41 1.08 -13.46
N ASP A 12 23.64 1.56 -13.38
CA ASP A 12 24.15 2.29 -12.20
C ASP A 12 23.52 3.67 -12.11
N ILE A 13 23.06 4.22 -13.22
CA ILE A 13 22.23 5.43 -13.28
C ILE A 13 20.84 4.99 -13.74
N PRO A 14 19.89 4.87 -12.80
CA PRO A 14 18.56 4.41 -13.14
C PRO A 14 17.84 5.34 -14.13
N PRO A 15 17.11 4.80 -15.12
CA PRO A 15 16.23 5.59 -15.95
C PRO A 15 15.25 6.41 -15.12
N ALA A 16 14.79 7.55 -15.63
CA ALA A 16 13.92 8.51 -14.94
C ALA A 16 12.68 7.89 -14.27
N ARG A 17 12.21 6.76 -14.80
CA ARG A 17 11.13 5.94 -14.26
C ARG A 17 11.41 5.38 -12.86
N TYR A 18 12.68 5.17 -12.51
CA TYR A 18 13.11 4.49 -11.28
C TYR A 18 13.93 5.42 -10.36
N ARG A 19 13.56 6.69 -10.29
CA ARG A 19 14.32 7.76 -9.60
C ARG A 19 14.64 7.52 -8.12
N ALA A 20 13.96 6.59 -7.46
CA ALA A 20 14.11 6.36 -6.03
C ALA A 20 15.00 5.15 -5.69
N VAL A 21 15.74 4.60 -6.67
CA VAL A 21 16.58 3.42 -6.47
C VAL A 21 18.02 3.71 -6.90
N GLU A 22 18.98 3.06 -6.27
CA GLU A 22 20.41 3.25 -6.56
C GLU A 22 20.87 2.48 -7.81
N CYS A 23 20.21 1.37 -8.13
CA CYS A 23 20.55 0.53 -9.26
C CYS A 23 19.30 -0.15 -9.83
N VAL A 24 19.25 -0.37 -11.12
CA VAL A 24 18.21 -1.15 -11.81
C VAL A 24 18.82 -2.32 -12.54
N ILE A 25 18.31 -3.51 -12.30
CA ILE A 25 18.64 -4.73 -13.04
C ILE A 25 17.49 -5.05 -13.98
N ASN A 26 17.72 -4.96 -15.27
CA ASN A 26 16.77 -5.30 -16.31
C ASN A 26 17.10 -6.68 -16.89
N ILE A 27 16.15 -7.61 -16.76
CA ILE A 27 16.31 -8.97 -17.29
C ILE A 27 15.53 -9.08 -18.59
N ILE A 28 16.24 -9.17 -19.71
CA ILE A 28 15.66 -9.31 -21.04
C ILE A 28 15.49 -10.79 -21.35
N VAL A 29 14.26 -11.19 -21.60
CA VAL A 29 13.91 -12.57 -21.93
C VAL A 29 13.58 -12.72 -23.40
N SER A 30 13.81 -13.91 -23.97
CA SER A 30 13.41 -14.27 -25.33
C SER A 30 11.90 -14.42 -25.38
N GLY A 31 11.23 -13.67 -26.26
CA GLY A 31 9.80 -13.78 -26.58
C GLY A 31 8.86 -13.99 -25.38
N LEU A 32 7.78 -13.29 -25.34
CA LEU A 32 6.70 -13.62 -24.43
C LEU A 32 5.93 -14.78 -25.08
N ASP A 33 5.90 -15.96 -24.45
CA ASP A 33 5.01 -17.02 -24.92
C ASP A 33 3.57 -16.56 -24.67
N ASP A 34 2.70 -16.83 -25.63
CA ASP A 34 1.28 -16.65 -25.45
C ASP A 34 0.79 -17.54 -24.30
N GLY A 35 -0.04 -16.98 -23.44
CA GLY A 35 -0.52 -17.71 -22.29
C GLY A 35 -1.17 -16.81 -21.24
N TYR A 36 -1.62 -17.46 -20.20
CA TYR A 36 -2.19 -16.76 -19.05
C TYR A 36 -1.65 -17.32 -17.74
N ILE A 37 -1.68 -16.50 -16.73
CA ILE A 37 -1.44 -16.89 -15.35
C ILE A 37 -2.48 -16.20 -14.47
N ALA A 38 -3.00 -16.92 -13.48
CA ALA A 38 -3.88 -16.35 -12.48
C ALA A 38 -3.58 -16.99 -11.12
N GLY A 39 -3.78 -16.25 -10.05
CA GLY A 39 -3.57 -16.75 -8.70
C GLY A 39 -4.10 -15.79 -7.66
N GLY A 40 -3.97 -16.17 -6.41
CA GLY A 40 -4.38 -15.34 -5.31
C GLY A 40 -3.94 -15.90 -3.95
N SER A 41 -4.04 -15.06 -2.96
CA SER A 41 -3.77 -15.36 -1.56
C SER A 41 -4.85 -14.74 -0.70
N LEU A 42 -5.45 -15.52 0.18
CA LEU A 42 -6.47 -15.07 1.13
C LEU A 42 -5.92 -15.29 2.54
N LYS A 43 -5.87 -14.23 3.33
CA LYS A 43 -5.37 -14.25 4.70
C LYS A 43 -6.36 -13.57 5.62
N HIS A 44 -7.03 -14.35 6.47
CA HIS A 44 -8.05 -13.87 7.40
C HIS A 44 -7.77 -14.30 8.84
N ALA A 45 -8.06 -13.39 9.76
CA ALA A 45 -8.15 -13.69 11.18
C ALA A 45 -9.55 -13.31 11.66
N PHE A 46 -10.43 -14.29 11.75
CA PHE A 46 -11.85 -14.09 12.05
C PHE A 46 -12.10 -13.52 13.45
N THR A 47 -11.21 -13.82 14.40
CA THR A 47 -11.35 -13.35 15.78
C THR A 47 -10.99 -11.89 15.98
N THR A 48 -10.16 -11.33 15.11
CA THR A 48 -9.66 -9.95 15.21
C THR A 48 -10.08 -9.07 14.05
N GLY A 49 -10.99 -9.55 13.18
CA GLY A 49 -11.46 -8.78 12.03
C GLY A 49 -10.32 -8.28 11.13
N PHE A 50 -9.39 -9.16 10.78
CA PHE A 50 -8.25 -8.86 9.91
C PHE A 50 -8.34 -9.64 8.62
N GLY A 51 -8.07 -8.99 7.49
CA GLY A 51 -7.94 -9.66 6.20
C GLY A 51 -6.93 -8.96 5.30
N ASN A 52 -6.24 -9.78 4.51
CA ASN A 52 -5.34 -9.34 3.46
C ASN A 52 -5.50 -10.32 2.29
N ASP A 53 -6.22 -9.88 1.27
CA ASP A 53 -6.55 -10.66 0.10
C ASP A 53 -5.87 -10.08 -1.12
N GLU A 54 -5.32 -10.94 -1.93
CA GLU A 54 -4.70 -10.59 -3.20
C GLU A 54 -5.16 -11.58 -4.27
N VAL A 55 -5.60 -11.06 -5.39
CA VAL A 55 -5.88 -11.85 -6.59
C VAL A 55 -5.22 -11.18 -7.79
N TYR A 56 -4.71 -11.99 -8.70
CA TYR A 56 -4.10 -11.48 -9.91
C TYR A 56 -4.39 -12.39 -11.10
N ALA A 57 -4.42 -11.76 -12.28
CA ALA A 57 -4.46 -12.44 -13.56
C ALA A 57 -3.60 -11.69 -14.57
N SER A 58 -2.94 -12.40 -15.46
CA SER A 58 -2.16 -11.83 -16.56
C SER A 58 -2.34 -12.68 -17.80
N LEU A 59 -2.58 -12.02 -18.93
CA LEU A 59 -2.70 -12.59 -20.26
C LEU A 59 -1.60 -12.02 -21.15
N ILE A 60 -0.94 -12.88 -21.90
CA ILE A 60 0.04 -12.52 -22.92
C ILE A 60 -0.42 -13.10 -24.24
N SER A 61 -0.54 -12.27 -25.26
CA SER A 61 -0.89 -12.67 -26.61
C SER A 61 -0.09 -11.85 -27.63
N GLY A 62 0.86 -12.50 -28.27
CA GLY A 62 1.81 -11.87 -29.18
C GLY A 62 2.59 -10.74 -28.50
N ARG A 63 2.31 -9.50 -28.91
CA ARG A 63 2.97 -8.28 -28.41
C ARG A 63 2.22 -7.62 -27.27
N HIS A 64 1.09 -8.16 -26.87
CA HIS A 64 0.19 -7.59 -25.88
C HIS A 64 0.32 -8.32 -24.55
N LYS A 65 0.40 -7.56 -23.48
CA LYS A 65 0.31 -8.07 -22.11
C LYS A 65 -0.73 -7.28 -21.35
N LEU A 66 -1.73 -7.97 -20.82
CA LEU A 66 -2.75 -7.40 -19.93
C LEU A 66 -2.60 -8.06 -18.56
N SER A 67 -2.54 -7.25 -17.52
CA SER A 67 -2.48 -7.76 -16.15
C SER A 67 -3.50 -7.02 -15.28
N LEU A 68 -4.20 -7.78 -14.47
CA LEU A 68 -5.13 -7.31 -13.44
C LEU A 68 -4.63 -7.79 -12.09
N GLU A 69 -4.56 -6.89 -11.14
CA GLU A 69 -4.25 -7.17 -9.73
C GLU A 69 -5.34 -6.51 -8.87
N TYR A 70 -5.71 -7.16 -7.80
CA TYR A 70 -6.60 -6.57 -6.82
C TYR A 70 -6.17 -6.97 -5.43
N THR A 71 -5.97 -5.96 -4.58
CA THR A 71 -5.63 -6.16 -3.17
C THR A 71 -6.74 -5.56 -2.30
N LEU A 72 -7.22 -6.36 -1.36
CA LEU A 72 -8.14 -5.95 -0.31
C LEU A 72 -7.44 -6.08 1.04
N ASN A 73 -7.33 -4.97 1.76
CA ASN A 73 -6.86 -4.98 3.14
C ASN A 73 -7.95 -4.43 4.04
N TYR A 74 -8.27 -5.14 5.10
CA TYR A 74 -9.20 -4.63 6.10
C TYR A 74 -8.78 -4.98 7.51
N ARG A 75 -9.18 -4.12 8.44
CA ARG A 75 -9.16 -4.35 9.88
C ARG A 75 -10.45 -3.84 10.48
N ASP A 76 -10.98 -4.56 11.44
CA ASP A 76 -12.18 -4.20 12.17
C ASP A 76 -12.05 -4.65 13.63
N TYR A 77 -11.48 -3.80 14.46
CA TYR A 77 -11.38 -4.00 15.90
C TYR A 77 -12.51 -3.22 16.57
N ARG A 78 -13.40 -3.94 17.23
CA ARG A 78 -14.60 -3.37 17.86
C ARG A 78 -14.50 -3.18 19.35
N ASP A 79 -13.57 -3.84 19.97
CA ASP A 79 -13.51 -3.98 21.42
C ASP A 79 -12.06 -4.09 21.87
N ARG A 80 -11.37 -2.95 21.89
CA ARG A 80 -10.03 -2.85 22.42
C ARG A 80 -10.03 -2.00 23.67
N GLU A 81 -9.65 -2.60 24.78
CA GLU A 81 -9.46 -1.89 26.04
C GLU A 81 -7.96 -1.62 26.27
N SER A 82 -7.67 -0.45 26.73
CA SER A 82 -6.33 -0.09 27.20
C SER A 82 -6.42 0.61 28.56
N LEU A 83 -5.46 0.30 29.42
CA LEU A 83 -5.28 0.94 30.71
C LEU A 83 -3.91 1.57 30.77
N ALA A 84 -3.84 2.84 31.04
CA ALA A 84 -2.59 3.57 31.24
C ALA A 84 -2.57 4.24 32.61
N GLN A 85 -1.43 4.18 33.28
CA GLN A 85 -1.22 4.84 34.55
C GLN A 85 0.02 5.74 34.44
N TYR A 86 -0.20 7.00 34.71
CA TYR A 86 0.87 8.01 34.71
C TYR A 86 1.07 8.51 36.13
N SER A 87 2.31 8.51 36.61
CA SER A 87 2.67 9.03 37.92
C SER A 87 3.79 10.05 37.75
N TYR A 88 3.61 11.22 38.30
CA TYR A 88 4.59 12.29 38.26
C TYR A 88 4.50 13.17 39.51
N SER A 89 5.50 13.95 39.79
CA SER A 89 5.50 14.90 40.87
C SER A 89 5.54 16.32 40.32
N LEU A 90 4.65 17.17 40.82
CA LEU A 90 4.60 18.59 40.48
C LEU A 90 4.45 19.41 41.74
N ASN A 91 5.35 20.38 41.99
CA ASN A 91 5.37 21.24 43.17
C ASN A 91 5.31 20.45 44.50
N GLN A 92 6.07 19.34 44.59
CA GLN A 92 6.13 18.41 45.72
C GLN A 92 4.83 17.61 45.97
N GLN A 93 3.83 17.69 45.12
CA GLN A 93 2.65 16.83 45.15
C GLN A 93 2.84 15.59 44.26
N ALA A 94 2.49 14.44 44.76
CA ALA A 94 2.43 13.21 43.97
C ALA A 94 1.12 13.15 43.19
N LEU A 95 1.24 13.19 41.89
CA LEU A 95 0.10 13.19 40.96
C LEU A 95 0.04 11.87 40.24
N GLN A 96 -1.15 11.30 40.15
CA GLN A 96 -1.40 10.07 39.42
C GLN A 96 -2.63 10.22 38.53
N LEU A 97 -2.50 9.82 37.27
CA LEU A 97 -3.62 9.70 36.32
C LEU A 97 -3.76 8.23 35.94
N THR A 98 -4.88 7.64 36.28
CA THR A 98 -5.30 6.33 35.77
C THR A 98 -6.29 6.56 34.67
N TYR A 99 -5.98 6.11 33.46
CA TYR A 99 -6.76 6.32 32.27
C TYR A 99 -7.13 4.99 31.62
N SER A 100 -8.41 4.76 31.45
CA SER A 100 -8.97 3.62 30.72
C SER A 100 -9.58 4.10 29.41
N ASP A 101 -9.24 3.44 28.33
CA ASP A 101 -9.73 3.75 27.00
C ASP A 101 -10.35 2.51 26.36
N HIS A 102 -11.49 2.73 25.72
CA HIS A 102 -12.22 1.71 24.96
C HIS A 102 -12.29 2.17 23.51
N ASP A 103 -11.65 1.43 22.62
CA ASP A 103 -11.46 1.80 21.23
C ASP A 103 -12.15 0.82 20.28
N ALA A 104 -12.82 1.37 19.28
CA ALA A 104 -13.19 0.66 18.08
C ALA A 104 -12.52 1.33 16.88
N PHE A 105 -11.72 0.62 16.10
CA PHE A 105 -11.11 1.20 14.92
C PHE A 105 -11.00 0.19 13.78
N GLY A 106 -10.99 0.70 12.58
CA GLY A 106 -10.82 -0.15 11.43
C GLY A 106 -10.61 0.63 10.15
N TYR A 107 -10.24 -0.12 9.13
CA TYR A 107 -10.13 0.39 7.78
C TYR A 107 -10.45 -0.71 6.76
N THR A 108 -10.86 -0.28 5.58
CA THR A 108 -10.95 -1.12 4.39
C THR A 108 -10.30 -0.38 3.24
N THR A 109 -9.33 -1.02 2.61
CA THR A 109 -8.59 -0.47 1.46
C THR A 109 -8.75 -1.40 0.27
N HIS A 110 -9.28 -0.87 -0.82
CA HIS A 110 -9.38 -1.52 -2.12
C HIS A 110 -8.32 -0.93 -3.05
N SER A 111 -7.49 -1.76 -3.63
CA SER A 111 -6.41 -1.35 -4.52
C SER A 111 -6.41 -2.22 -5.79
N PRO A 112 -7.34 -1.97 -6.75
CA PRO A 112 -7.24 -2.59 -8.07
C PRO A 112 -6.09 -1.95 -8.86
N ALA A 113 -5.44 -2.75 -9.70
CA ALA A 113 -4.48 -2.28 -10.68
C ALA A 113 -4.70 -2.97 -12.01
N LEU A 114 -4.84 -2.20 -13.06
CA LEU A 114 -4.91 -2.67 -14.44
C LEU A 114 -3.67 -2.18 -15.17
N LYS A 115 -2.91 -3.10 -15.74
CA LYS A 115 -1.70 -2.81 -16.51
C LYS A 115 -1.84 -3.40 -17.89
N TYR A 116 -1.61 -2.57 -18.90
CA TYR A 116 -1.50 -2.98 -20.27
C TYR A 116 -0.12 -2.63 -20.80
N ALA A 117 0.53 -3.55 -21.50
CA ALA A 117 1.79 -3.31 -22.18
C ALA A 117 1.74 -3.82 -23.62
N TYR A 118 2.30 -3.03 -24.53
CA TYR A 118 2.55 -3.39 -25.91
C TYR A 118 4.05 -3.34 -26.17
N VAL A 119 4.62 -4.49 -26.52
CA VAL A 119 6.06 -4.67 -26.64
C VAL A 119 6.40 -5.10 -28.05
N VAL A 120 7.26 -4.37 -28.73
CA VAL A 120 7.77 -4.73 -30.05
C VAL A 120 9.27 -4.95 -29.96
N ASP A 121 9.65 -6.19 -29.66
CA ASP A 121 11.04 -6.60 -29.48
C ASP A 121 11.83 -5.66 -28.53
N GLU A 122 13.07 -5.38 -28.86
CA GLU A 122 13.93 -4.46 -28.10
C GLU A 122 13.89 -3.04 -28.68
N ARG A 123 12.79 -2.64 -29.36
CA ARG A 123 12.72 -1.36 -30.08
C ARG A 123 11.64 -0.42 -29.57
N TYR A 124 10.58 -0.98 -28.97
CA TYR A 124 9.40 -0.19 -28.68
C TYR A 124 8.61 -0.80 -27.52
N LEU A 125 8.26 0.02 -26.57
CA LEU A 125 7.40 -0.34 -25.44
C LEU A 125 6.39 0.77 -25.20
N TRP A 126 5.13 0.39 -25.12
CA TRP A 126 4.04 1.16 -24.52
C TRP A 126 3.55 0.47 -23.27
N GLU A 127 3.37 1.21 -22.20
CA GLU A 127 2.78 0.69 -20.97
C GLU A 127 1.80 1.72 -20.41
N ALA A 128 0.61 1.26 -20.03
CA ALA A 128 -0.38 2.03 -19.31
C ALA A 128 -0.74 1.28 -18.03
N ARG A 129 -0.73 1.97 -16.90
CA ARG A 129 -1.13 1.43 -15.61
C ARG A 129 -2.16 2.35 -14.96
N LEU A 130 -3.34 1.80 -14.70
CA LEU A 130 -4.39 2.44 -13.92
C LEU A 130 -4.46 1.78 -12.56
N GLN A 131 -4.32 2.56 -11.49
CA GLN A 131 -4.28 2.03 -10.13
C GLN A 131 -5.05 2.97 -9.17
N PRO A 132 -6.38 2.92 -9.16
CA PRO A 132 -7.16 3.65 -8.15
C PRO A 132 -7.02 2.97 -6.78
N ARG A 133 -7.05 3.78 -5.73
CA ARG A 133 -7.11 3.32 -4.35
C ARG A 133 -8.30 3.95 -3.65
N ALA A 134 -9.19 3.12 -3.12
CA ALA A 134 -10.30 3.55 -2.29
C ALA A 134 -10.07 3.08 -0.85
N GLU A 135 -10.20 3.99 0.09
CA GLU A 135 -10.00 3.69 1.50
C GLU A 135 -11.09 4.28 2.35
N ARG A 136 -11.57 3.50 3.32
CA ARG A 136 -12.45 3.94 4.40
C ARG A 136 -11.78 3.61 5.72
N ARG A 137 -11.80 4.57 6.65
CA ARG A 137 -11.32 4.39 8.01
C ARG A 137 -12.38 4.84 8.99
N PHE A 138 -12.40 4.18 10.13
CA PHE A 138 -13.15 4.64 11.29
C PHE A 138 -12.31 4.49 12.56
N SER A 139 -12.52 5.39 13.50
CA SER A 139 -12.00 5.29 14.86
C SER A 139 -13.02 5.90 15.80
N ASP A 140 -13.46 5.13 16.77
CA ASP A 140 -14.30 5.57 17.87
C ASP A 140 -13.54 5.28 19.16
N ASN A 141 -13.39 6.27 20.03
CA ASN A 141 -12.79 6.07 21.34
C ASN A 141 -13.63 6.71 22.43
N ILE A 142 -13.73 6.02 23.55
CA ILE A 142 -14.34 6.53 24.78
C ILE A 142 -13.36 6.26 25.90
N GLY A 143 -12.75 7.32 26.42
CA GLY A 143 -11.78 7.26 27.49
C GLY A 143 -12.31 7.84 28.78
N SER A 144 -11.92 7.27 29.91
CA SER A 144 -12.18 7.86 31.23
C SER A 144 -10.90 7.84 32.07
N GLY A 145 -10.57 8.99 32.65
CA GLY A 145 -9.42 9.16 33.51
C GLY A 145 -9.86 9.61 34.91
N LEU A 146 -9.16 9.07 35.90
CA LEU A 146 -9.26 9.58 37.28
C LEU A 146 -7.90 10.18 37.66
N TYR A 147 -7.96 11.44 38.02
CA TYR A 147 -6.83 12.17 38.54
C TYR A 147 -6.78 12.09 40.03
N THR A 148 -5.64 11.79 40.63
CA THR A 148 -5.44 11.82 42.09
C THR A 148 -4.23 12.67 42.44
N ALA A 149 -4.33 13.42 43.54
CA ALA A 149 -3.23 14.20 44.09
C ALA A 149 -3.02 13.75 45.56
N ASP A 150 -1.79 13.35 45.88
CA ASP A 150 -1.40 12.81 47.20
C ASP A 150 -2.36 11.69 47.70
N GLY A 151 -2.84 10.86 46.78
CA GLY A 151 -3.76 9.76 47.07
C GLY A 151 -5.23 10.18 47.22
N VAL A 152 -5.56 11.46 47.09
CA VAL A 152 -6.94 11.96 47.15
C VAL A 152 -7.51 12.03 45.73
N ALA A 153 -8.68 11.45 45.54
CA ALA A 153 -9.37 11.49 44.24
C ALA A 153 -9.73 12.93 43.86
N GLY A 154 -9.32 13.35 42.69
CA GLY A 154 -9.62 14.64 42.10
C GLY A 154 -10.67 14.54 40.98
N GLU A 155 -10.40 15.24 39.89
CA GLU A 155 -11.34 15.34 38.78
C GLU A 155 -11.41 14.06 37.95
N LYS A 156 -12.60 13.75 37.46
CA LYS A 156 -12.81 12.72 36.44
C LYS A 156 -12.72 13.34 35.05
N LEU A 157 -11.83 12.82 34.24
CA LEU A 157 -11.72 13.19 32.83
C LEU A 157 -12.50 12.21 31.97
N THR A 158 -13.27 12.70 31.02
CA THR A 158 -13.90 11.85 29.99
C THR A 158 -13.55 12.40 28.63
N THR A 159 -13.08 11.49 27.77
CA THR A 159 -12.72 11.82 26.40
C THR A 159 -13.57 10.98 25.44
N THR A 160 -14.13 11.61 24.43
CA THR A 160 -14.86 10.92 23.36
C THR A 160 -14.33 11.41 22.04
N GLY A 161 -13.95 10.49 21.19
CA GLY A 161 -13.48 10.78 19.84
C GLY A 161 -14.24 9.95 18.82
N ARG A 162 -14.52 10.54 17.68
CA ARG A 162 -15.07 9.86 16.51
C ARG A 162 -14.42 10.40 15.27
N ASP A 163 -13.79 9.50 14.50
CA ASP A 163 -13.19 9.83 13.21
C ASP A 163 -13.77 8.93 12.12
N ARG A 164 -14.03 9.52 10.95
CA ARG A 164 -14.51 8.83 9.75
C ARG A 164 -13.85 9.46 8.55
N THR A 165 -13.02 8.69 7.89
CA THR A 165 -12.28 9.15 6.71
C THR A 165 -12.65 8.29 5.51
N GLN A 166 -12.89 8.93 4.37
CA GLN A 166 -13.03 8.28 3.07
C GLN A 166 -12.12 8.97 2.08
N GLN A 167 -11.34 8.18 1.37
CA GLN A 167 -10.39 8.69 0.38
C GLN A 167 -10.52 7.88 -0.91
N PHE A 168 -10.39 8.56 -2.04
CA PHE A 168 -10.28 7.95 -3.34
C PHE A 168 -9.14 8.63 -4.10
N ASN A 169 -8.11 7.86 -4.39
CA ASN A 169 -6.89 8.34 -5.04
C ASN A 169 -6.70 7.55 -6.34
N PRO A 170 -7.17 8.05 -7.48
CA PRO A 170 -6.87 7.45 -8.78
C PRO A 170 -5.42 7.73 -9.14
N SER A 171 -4.77 6.77 -9.79
CA SER A 171 -3.43 6.95 -10.34
C SER A 171 -3.36 6.36 -11.74
N LEU A 172 -2.83 7.13 -12.67
CA LEU A 172 -2.57 6.73 -14.05
C LEU A 172 -1.10 6.97 -14.36
N ASP A 173 -0.42 5.92 -14.83
CA ASP A 173 0.96 5.97 -15.29
C ASP A 173 1.00 5.53 -16.75
N LEU A 174 1.51 6.37 -17.62
CA LEU A 174 1.70 6.10 -19.04
C LEU A 174 3.19 6.17 -19.35
N TYR A 175 3.73 5.09 -19.82
CA TYR A 175 5.14 5.00 -20.19
C TYR A 175 5.31 4.62 -21.65
N HIS A 176 6.15 5.36 -22.34
CA HIS A 176 6.57 5.08 -23.70
C HIS A 176 8.09 5.03 -23.77
N TRP A 177 8.62 4.00 -24.39
CA TRP A 177 10.04 3.88 -24.71
C TRP A 177 10.23 3.45 -26.15
N ARG A 178 11.20 4.06 -26.83
CA ARG A 178 11.56 3.76 -28.20
C ARG A 178 13.05 3.90 -28.42
N LYS A 179 13.66 2.87 -29.05
CA LYS A 179 15.02 2.94 -29.54
C LYS A 179 15.05 3.69 -30.87
N LEU A 180 15.80 4.79 -30.96
CA LEU A 180 15.92 5.64 -32.15
C LEU A 180 17.11 5.25 -33.01
N GLY A 181 18.17 4.70 -32.43
CA GLY A 181 19.40 4.29 -33.09
C GLY A 181 20.11 3.19 -32.30
N GLU A 182 21.38 2.93 -32.61
CA GLU A 182 22.18 1.94 -31.88
C GLU A 182 22.44 2.37 -30.41
N LYS A 183 22.62 3.70 -30.20
CA LYS A 183 22.97 4.30 -28.91
C LYS A 183 21.92 5.28 -28.41
N ASP A 184 20.91 5.62 -29.22
CA ASP A 184 19.93 6.63 -28.91
C ASP A 184 18.58 6.01 -28.56
N GLU A 185 17.99 6.48 -27.48
CA GLU A 185 16.66 6.08 -27.03
C GLU A 185 15.83 7.27 -26.57
N LEU A 186 14.52 7.16 -26.71
CA LEU A 186 13.55 8.09 -26.19
C LEU A 186 12.68 7.41 -25.15
N SER A 187 12.55 8.01 -23.97
CA SER A 187 11.59 7.58 -22.96
C SER A 187 10.73 8.75 -22.50
N ILE A 188 9.42 8.50 -22.39
CA ILE A 188 8.43 9.47 -21.90
C ILE A 188 7.64 8.77 -20.79
N ASN A 189 7.53 9.42 -19.64
CA ASN A 189 6.72 8.95 -18.54
C ASN A 189 5.77 10.07 -18.08
N LEU A 190 4.46 9.80 -18.09
CA LEU A 190 3.42 10.69 -17.64
C LEU A 190 2.68 10.03 -16.47
N VAL A 191 2.68 10.70 -15.32
CA VAL A 191 2.00 10.23 -14.11
C VAL A 191 0.97 11.27 -13.68
N GLY A 192 -0.27 10.82 -13.50
CA GLY A 192 -1.38 11.59 -12.95
C GLY A 192 -1.93 10.93 -11.68
N THR A 193 -2.26 11.73 -10.67
CA THR A 193 -2.89 11.31 -9.41
C THR A 193 -4.05 12.21 -9.04
#